data_894199eebb790222ff8cbd70a8778b94
#
_entry.id   894199eebb790222ff8cbd70a8778b94
#
_cell.length_a   1.000
_cell.length_b   1.000
_cell.length_c   1.000
_cell.angle_alpha   90.00
_cell.angle_beta   90.00
_cell.angle_gamma   90.00
#
_symmetry.space_group_name_H-M   'P 1'
#
loop_
_entity.id
_entity.type
_entity.pdbx_description
1 polymer ?
#
loop_
_entity_poly.entity_id
_entity_poly.type
_entity_poly.pdbx_seq_one_letter_code
_entity_poly.pdbx_strand_id
1 'polypeptide(L)'
;MSSAMVHHLMAAPVSEAERAFFAQGTKADQKIRLNSNENPYGPSEKAKRAVLDILTEGNRYAFAQLEDLKKTIAAKEGVDVSYVLLGAGSGELLVQTGIAYGLEGGRVLSGYPTFTLLMNYAQQMSATWDKVDLNDKLEYQYPALLSAIKSDTRLVFFCNPNNPTGTFVDTSIVKSFCEEASKKTLVYADEAYLEFMEPTQQKSMVSLVQNNPNLVISKTFSKIYGLAGLRIGYLIGHPDTLKKIAKYGDTISPSQTALAAAKASLGDEEFMKMTREKNAIARKILTDYLDQKKLYCGKPMTNVVFFPAPKSGKTILSELDQKGYLIRIWDYQGKEWCRVSIGTADEMRGFIKAFDETIS
;
A
#
# COMPACT_ATOMS: atom_id res chain seq x y z
N MET A 1 3.10 -27.08 -18.45
CA MET A 1 4.08 -25.99 -18.23
C MET A 1 5.45 -26.63 -18.03
N SER A 2 6.48 -26.18 -18.76
CA SER A 2 7.81 -26.80 -18.67
C SER A 2 8.50 -26.45 -17.35
N SER A 3 9.35 -27.33 -16.83
CA SER A 3 10.16 -27.15 -15.61
C SER A 3 10.97 -25.83 -15.60
N ALA A 4 11.35 -25.32 -16.77
CA ALA A 4 12.03 -24.03 -16.93
C ALA A 4 11.15 -22.81 -16.58
N MET A 5 9.83 -22.89 -16.83
CA MET A 5 8.90 -21.82 -16.54
C MET A 5 8.64 -21.68 -15.03
N VAL A 6 8.63 -22.80 -14.30
CA VAL A 6 8.48 -22.83 -12.84
C VAL A 6 9.73 -22.26 -12.13
N HIS A 7 10.93 -22.52 -12.68
CA HIS A 7 12.19 -21.95 -12.11
C HIS A 7 12.27 -20.43 -12.30
N HIS A 8 11.73 -19.89 -13.39
CA HIS A 8 11.70 -18.43 -13.61
C HIS A 8 10.70 -17.72 -12.71
N LEU A 9 9.61 -18.39 -12.32
CA LEU A 9 8.60 -17.86 -11.38
C LEU A 9 9.13 -17.78 -9.91
N MET A 10 10.06 -18.67 -9.55
CA MET A 10 10.60 -18.75 -8.19
C MET A 10 11.82 -17.85 -7.96
N ALA A 11 12.43 -17.31 -9.01
CA ALA A 11 13.68 -16.56 -8.95
C ALA A 11 13.63 -15.26 -9.77
N ALA A 12 12.61 -14.42 -9.56
CA ALA A 12 12.75 -13.03 -9.97
C ALA A 12 13.91 -12.44 -9.13
N PRO A 13 15.04 -12.05 -9.73
CA PRO A 13 16.13 -11.48 -8.95
C PRO A 13 15.60 -10.20 -8.31
N VAL A 14 15.51 -10.22 -6.97
CA VAL A 14 15.32 -9.01 -6.19
C VAL A 14 16.37 -8.02 -6.70
N SER A 15 15.96 -6.86 -7.18
CA SER A 15 16.87 -5.86 -7.73
C SER A 15 17.95 -5.51 -6.70
N GLU A 16 19.11 -5.04 -7.14
CA GLU A 16 20.19 -4.64 -6.24
C GLU A 16 19.72 -3.55 -5.27
N ALA A 17 18.83 -2.66 -5.72
CA ALA A 17 18.18 -1.64 -4.90
C ALA A 17 17.24 -2.25 -3.83
N GLU A 18 16.48 -3.29 -4.17
CA GLU A 18 15.64 -4.01 -3.20
C GLU A 18 16.47 -4.81 -2.20
N ARG A 19 17.57 -5.46 -2.63
CA ARG A 19 18.51 -6.13 -1.71
C ARG A 19 19.16 -5.14 -0.75
N ALA A 20 19.61 -4.00 -1.24
CA ALA A 20 20.14 -2.93 -0.41
C ALA A 20 19.12 -2.40 0.59
N PHE A 21 17.85 -2.28 0.16
CA PHE A 21 16.74 -1.89 1.02
C PHE A 21 16.45 -2.91 2.13
N PHE A 22 16.40 -4.21 1.81
CA PHE A 22 16.21 -5.26 2.81
C PHE A 22 17.43 -5.41 3.74
N ALA A 23 18.64 -5.20 3.23
CA ALA A 23 19.87 -5.23 4.04
C ALA A 23 19.93 -4.07 5.07
N GLN A 24 19.36 -2.89 4.74
CA GLN A 24 19.21 -1.79 5.70
C GLN A 24 18.28 -2.16 6.87
N GLY A 25 17.24 -2.96 6.62
CA GLY A 25 16.30 -3.42 7.66
C GLY A 25 16.90 -4.43 8.65
N THR A 26 17.98 -5.10 8.31
CA THR A 26 18.60 -6.16 9.16
C THR A 26 19.67 -5.67 10.11
N LYS A 27 20.23 -4.46 9.91
CA LYS A 27 21.10 -3.79 10.89
C LYS A 27 20.28 -2.94 11.85
N ALA A 28 19.42 -3.60 12.61
CA ALA A 28 18.32 -3.03 13.39
C ALA A 28 18.74 -2.30 14.67
N ASP A 29 19.96 -1.87 14.83
CA ASP A 29 20.37 -1.18 16.02
C ASP A 29 20.10 0.33 15.89
N GLN A 30 18.96 0.73 16.42
CA GLN A 30 18.60 2.10 16.79
C GLN A 30 18.31 3.13 15.68
N LYS A 31 18.22 2.75 14.38
CA LYS A 31 17.87 3.71 13.34
C LYS A 31 16.37 3.95 13.25
N ILE A 32 16.00 5.21 13.11
CA ILE A 32 14.59 5.64 12.91
C ILE A 32 14.18 5.33 11.47
N ARG A 33 13.20 4.43 11.30
CA ARG A 33 12.78 3.87 10.01
C ARG A 33 11.66 4.71 9.40
N LEU A 34 12.04 5.67 8.55
CA LEU A 34 11.11 6.51 7.79
C LEU A 34 11.03 6.09 6.31
N ASN A 35 11.27 4.81 6.00
CA ASN A 35 11.41 4.30 4.65
C ASN A 35 10.33 3.28 4.22
N SER A 36 9.44 2.83 5.12
CA SER A 36 8.53 1.70 4.86
C SER A 36 7.04 1.99 5.09
N ASN A 37 6.67 3.25 5.37
CA ASN A 37 5.29 3.67 5.65
C ASN A 37 4.67 2.83 6.78
N GLU A 38 5.47 2.50 7.79
CA GLU A 38 5.04 1.79 8.98
C GLU A 38 4.34 2.74 9.96
N ASN A 39 3.56 2.19 10.88
CA ASN A 39 2.97 2.95 11.97
C ASN A 39 3.97 2.99 13.15
N PRO A 40 4.48 4.18 13.55
CA PRO A 40 5.48 4.29 14.60
C PRO A 40 4.93 3.94 15.99
N TYR A 41 3.60 3.88 16.15
CA TYR A 41 2.95 3.54 17.42
C TYR A 41 2.78 2.03 17.62
N GLY A 42 3.20 1.21 16.62
CA GLY A 42 3.13 -0.25 16.65
C GLY A 42 1.69 -0.80 16.63
N PRO A 43 1.49 -2.09 16.90
CA PRO A 43 0.17 -2.67 17.12
C PRO A 43 -0.48 -2.13 18.39
N SER A 44 -1.82 -2.07 18.41
CA SER A 44 -2.56 -1.72 19.62
C SER A 44 -2.39 -2.78 20.72
N GLU A 45 -2.67 -2.40 21.98
CA GLU A 45 -2.62 -3.35 23.11
C GLU A 45 -3.65 -4.49 22.95
N LYS A 46 -4.82 -4.19 22.33
CA LYS A 46 -5.81 -5.23 22.02
C LYS A 46 -5.26 -6.24 21.00
N ALA A 47 -4.58 -5.76 19.95
CA ALA A 47 -3.95 -6.65 18.96
C ALA A 47 -2.82 -7.48 19.57
N LYS A 48 -1.95 -6.88 20.40
CA LYS A 48 -0.88 -7.61 21.10
C LYS A 48 -1.44 -8.70 22.02
N ARG A 49 -2.48 -8.38 22.76
CA ARG A 49 -3.14 -9.35 23.64
C ARG A 49 -3.73 -10.51 22.86
N ALA A 50 -4.44 -10.24 21.76
CA ALA A 50 -5.00 -11.27 20.90
C ALA A 50 -3.93 -12.21 20.31
N VAL A 51 -2.74 -11.69 19.99
CA VAL A 51 -1.58 -12.50 19.55
C VAL A 51 -1.12 -13.44 20.67
N LEU A 52 -0.97 -12.93 21.88
CA LEU A 52 -0.52 -13.73 23.02
C LEU A 52 -1.53 -14.84 23.35
N ASP A 53 -2.82 -14.50 23.36
CA ASP A 53 -3.89 -15.45 23.71
C ASP A 53 -4.00 -16.61 22.70
N ILE A 54 -3.71 -16.38 21.40
CA ILE A 54 -3.82 -17.41 20.37
C ILE A 54 -2.55 -18.26 20.21
N LEU A 55 -1.41 -17.88 20.80
CA LEU A 55 -0.15 -18.63 20.63
C LEU A 55 -0.22 -20.09 21.06
N THR A 56 -1.07 -20.42 22.02
CA THR A 56 -1.31 -21.80 22.48
C THR A 56 -1.89 -22.70 21.40
N GLU A 57 -2.54 -22.12 20.39
CA GLU A 57 -3.16 -22.81 19.26
C GLU A 57 -2.23 -22.92 18.05
N GLY A 58 -0.97 -22.42 18.16
CA GLY A 58 -0.03 -22.28 17.04
C GLY A 58 0.34 -23.57 16.30
N ASN A 59 -0.02 -24.74 16.86
CA ASN A 59 0.15 -26.06 16.24
C ASN A 59 -1.04 -26.47 15.35
N ARG A 60 -2.06 -25.61 15.18
CA ARG A 60 -3.28 -25.90 14.41
C ARG A 60 -3.39 -24.97 13.21
N TYR A 61 -4.02 -25.47 12.13
CA TYR A 61 -4.42 -24.62 11.01
C TYR A 61 -5.61 -23.73 11.40
N ALA A 62 -5.59 -22.48 11.00
CA ALA A 62 -6.51 -21.43 11.44
C ALA A 62 -7.78 -21.30 10.56
N PHE A 63 -8.38 -22.41 10.10
CA PHE A 63 -9.55 -22.37 9.22
C PHE A 63 -10.75 -21.62 9.84
N ALA A 64 -11.03 -21.88 11.12
CA ALA A 64 -12.13 -21.22 11.82
C ALA A 64 -11.89 -19.72 12.00
N GLN A 65 -10.66 -19.33 12.37
CA GLN A 65 -10.26 -17.94 12.57
C GLN A 65 -10.27 -17.16 11.23
N LEU A 66 -9.90 -17.83 10.13
CA LEU A 66 -9.94 -17.26 8.79
C LEU A 66 -11.38 -16.91 8.39
N GLU A 67 -12.30 -17.86 8.52
CA GLU A 67 -13.73 -17.63 8.22
C GLU A 67 -14.37 -16.59 9.16
N ASP A 68 -13.99 -16.58 10.41
CA ASP A 68 -14.47 -15.61 11.39
C ASP A 68 -13.99 -14.17 11.06
N LEU A 69 -12.72 -14.00 10.68
CA LEU A 69 -12.22 -12.69 10.21
C LEU A 69 -12.91 -12.25 8.91
N LYS A 70 -13.13 -13.16 7.94
CA LYS A 70 -13.88 -12.85 6.71
C LYS A 70 -15.28 -12.33 7.03
N LYS A 71 -16.01 -12.99 7.92
CA LYS A 71 -17.34 -12.55 8.37
C LYS A 71 -17.29 -11.18 9.04
N THR A 72 -16.28 -10.94 9.88
CA THR A 72 -16.09 -9.65 10.56
C THR A 72 -15.83 -8.52 9.56
N ILE A 73 -14.98 -8.76 8.56
CA ILE A 73 -14.70 -7.80 7.47
C ILE A 73 -15.95 -7.58 6.63
N ALA A 74 -16.64 -8.64 6.20
CA ALA A 74 -17.84 -8.56 5.39
C ALA A 74 -18.93 -7.71 6.07
N ALA A 75 -19.16 -7.93 7.38
CA ALA A 75 -20.09 -7.13 8.17
C ALA A 75 -19.67 -5.66 8.25
N LYS A 76 -18.37 -5.37 8.47
CA LYS A 76 -17.83 -4.01 8.51
C LYS A 76 -18.00 -3.27 7.17
N GLU A 77 -17.72 -3.95 6.07
CA GLU A 77 -17.72 -3.35 4.73
C GLU A 77 -19.10 -3.41 4.05
N GLY A 78 -20.10 -4.05 4.68
CA GLY A 78 -21.47 -4.14 4.17
C GLY A 78 -21.63 -5.02 2.94
N VAL A 79 -20.86 -6.11 2.83
CA VAL A 79 -20.86 -7.06 1.72
C VAL A 79 -21.12 -8.49 2.20
N ASP A 80 -21.47 -9.40 1.28
CA ASP A 80 -21.50 -10.84 1.59
C ASP A 80 -20.08 -11.38 1.83
N VAL A 81 -19.96 -12.43 2.65
CA VAL A 81 -18.67 -13.05 2.98
C VAL A 81 -17.91 -13.57 1.76
N SER A 82 -18.62 -13.98 0.71
CA SER A 82 -18.04 -14.43 -0.57
C SER A 82 -17.31 -13.32 -1.32
N TYR A 83 -17.56 -12.05 -0.99
CA TYR A 83 -16.88 -10.88 -1.55
C TYR A 83 -15.54 -10.57 -0.88
N VAL A 84 -15.10 -11.35 0.11
CA VAL A 84 -13.87 -11.11 0.88
C VAL A 84 -12.83 -12.19 0.58
N LEU A 85 -11.63 -11.79 0.16
CA LEU A 85 -10.45 -12.64 0.03
C LEU A 85 -9.35 -12.13 0.96
N LEU A 86 -8.86 -12.98 1.88
CA LEU A 86 -7.74 -12.67 2.76
C LEU A 86 -6.41 -13.07 2.10
N GLY A 87 -5.33 -12.40 2.51
CA GLY A 87 -3.96 -12.73 2.10
C GLY A 87 -2.93 -12.33 3.15
N ALA A 88 -1.72 -12.87 3.03
CA ALA A 88 -0.57 -12.50 3.87
C ALA A 88 -0.07 -11.08 3.53
N GLY A 89 -0.89 -10.08 3.90
CA GLY A 89 -0.79 -8.69 3.50
C GLY A 89 -1.39 -8.43 2.11
N SER A 90 -1.78 -7.18 1.85
CA SER A 90 -2.25 -6.78 0.51
C SER A 90 -1.18 -7.00 -0.57
N GLY A 91 0.11 -7.09 -0.19
CA GLY A 91 1.20 -7.37 -1.11
C GLY A 91 1.07 -8.73 -1.81
N GLU A 92 0.69 -9.80 -1.09
CA GLU A 92 0.42 -11.10 -1.70
C GLU A 92 -0.71 -11.01 -2.73
N LEU A 93 -1.79 -10.32 -2.38
CA LEU A 93 -2.96 -10.16 -3.25
C LEU A 93 -2.66 -9.32 -4.50
N LEU A 94 -1.77 -8.32 -4.38
CA LEU A 94 -1.22 -7.57 -5.52
C LEU A 94 -0.41 -8.47 -6.45
N VAL A 95 0.44 -9.34 -5.89
CA VAL A 95 1.23 -10.32 -6.66
C VAL A 95 0.30 -11.29 -7.40
N GLN A 96 -0.64 -11.91 -6.70
CA GLN A 96 -1.62 -12.84 -7.28
C GLN A 96 -2.40 -12.17 -8.42
N THR A 97 -2.83 -10.93 -8.22
CA THR A 97 -3.56 -10.17 -9.26
C THR A 97 -2.67 -9.87 -10.45
N GLY A 98 -1.42 -9.45 -10.21
CA GLY A 98 -0.44 -9.21 -11.27
C GLY A 98 -0.17 -10.46 -12.13
N ILE A 99 -0.05 -11.62 -11.49
CA ILE A 99 0.09 -12.91 -12.17
C ILE A 99 -1.20 -13.24 -12.96
N ALA A 100 -2.36 -13.19 -12.31
CA ALA A 100 -3.65 -13.57 -12.90
C ALA A 100 -4.01 -12.79 -14.17
N TYR A 101 -3.63 -11.53 -14.23
CA TYR A 101 -3.95 -10.62 -15.34
C TYR A 101 -2.76 -10.34 -16.27
N GLY A 102 -1.56 -10.77 -15.91
CA GLY A 102 -0.37 -10.68 -16.75
C GLY A 102 -0.06 -11.89 -17.59
N LEU A 103 -0.54 -13.11 -17.20
CA LEU A 103 -0.21 -14.39 -17.85
C LEU A 103 -0.59 -14.48 -19.32
N GLU A 104 -1.68 -13.83 -19.71
CA GLU A 104 -2.17 -13.83 -21.10
C GLU A 104 -1.58 -12.67 -21.93
N GLY A 105 -0.58 -11.98 -21.40
CA GLY A 105 -0.02 -10.77 -22.00
C GLY A 105 -1.02 -9.60 -21.97
N GLY A 106 -0.96 -8.73 -22.96
CA GLY A 106 -1.75 -7.50 -23.01
C GLY A 106 -1.11 -6.38 -22.18
N ARG A 107 -1.95 -5.48 -21.62
CA ARG A 107 -1.48 -4.28 -20.95
C ARG A 107 -2.04 -4.17 -19.52
N VAL A 108 -1.19 -3.67 -18.64
CA VAL A 108 -1.60 -3.12 -17.34
C VAL A 108 -1.37 -1.62 -17.36
N LEU A 109 -2.31 -0.85 -16.84
CA LEU A 109 -2.29 0.62 -16.89
C LEU A 109 -2.30 1.17 -15.47
N SER A 110 -1.51 2.20 -15.20
CA SER A 110 -1.60 2.96 -13.94
C SER A 110 -1.18 4.41 -14.10
N GLY A 111 -1.51 5.24 -13.11
CA GLY A 111 -0.80 6.49 -12.90
C GLY A 111 0.65 6.22 -12.46
N TYR A 112 1.55 7.19 -12.64
CA TYR A 112 2.95 7.09 -12.21
C TYR A 112 3.45 8.45 -11.70
N PRO A 113 4.14 8.50 -10.54
CA PRO A 113 4.57 7.37 -9.71
C PRO A 113 3.45 6.82 -8.84
N THR A 114 3.50 5.50 -8.59
CA THR A 114 2.59 4.78 -7.71
C THR A 114 3.25 3.54 -7.12
N PHE A 115 2.55 2.76 -6.29
CA PHE A 115 3.06 1.49 -5.78
C PHE A 115 3.10 0.45 -6.91
N THR A 116 4.28 -0.11 -7.18
CA THR A 116 4.56 -0.81 -8.46
C THR A 116 4.43 -2.32 -8.41
N LEU A 117 4.21 -2.92 -7.23
CA LEU A 117 4.33 -4.37 -7.02
C LEU A 117 3.47 -5.19 -8.00
N LEU A 118 2.20 -4.82 -8.18
CA LEU A 118 1.28 -5.51 -9.11
C LEU A 118 1.81 -5.45 -10.55
N MET A 119 2.18 -4.25 -11.01
CA MET A 119 2.65 -4.04 -12.38
C MET A 119 3.96 -4.77 -12.66
N ASN A 120 4.87 -4.81 -11.68
CA ASN A 120 6.14 -5.54 -11.81
C ASN A 120 5.90 -7.04 -12.04
N TYR A 121 4.97 -7.64 -11.29
CA TYR A 121 4.62 -9.05 -11.50
C TYR A 121 3.85 -9.29 -12.80
N ALA A 122 2.96 -8.39 -13.19
CA ALA A 122 2.28 -8.49 -14.48
C ALA A 122 3.28 -8.43 -15.65
N GLN A 123 4.31 -7.57 -15.59
CA GLN A 123 5.37 -7.49 -16.59
C GLN A 123 6.21 -8.79 -16.66
N GLN A 124 6.51 -9.40 -15.51
CA GLN A 124 7.18 -10.71 -15.47
C GLN A 124 6.34 -11.82 -16.12
N MET A 125 5.02 -11.65 -16.17
CA MET A 125 4.09 -12.57 -16.83
C MET A 125 3.82 -12.19 -18.30
N SER A 126 4.58 -11.28 -18.89
CA SER A 126 4.49 -10.83 -20.29
C SER A 126 3.53 -9.67 -20.57
N ALA A 127 2.93 -9.03 -19.58
CA ALA A 127 2.15 -7.82 -19.81
C ALA A 127 3.06 -6.59 -20.05
N THR A 128 2.58 -5.66 -20.86
CA THR A 128 3.20 -4.32 -20.99
C THR A 128 2.61 -3.38 -19.95
N TRP A 129 3.44 -2.57 -19.31
CA TRP A 129 2.96 -1.55 -18.38
C TRP A 129 2.88 -0.17 -19.06
N ASP A 130 1.66 0.32 -19.27
CA ASP A 130 1.38 1.68 -19.72
C ASP A 130 1.27 2.62 -18.49
N LYS A 131 1.82 3.81 -18.60
CA LYS A 131 1.88 4.81 -17.52
C LYS A 131 1.21 6.10 -17.95
N VAL A 132 0.46 6.72 -17.05
CA VAL A 132 -0.06 8.08 -17.18
C VAL A 132 0.57 8.92 -16.07
N ASP A 133 1.28 9.98 -16.41
CA ASP A 133 1.89 10.84 -15.41
C ASP A 133 0.84 11.48 -14.50
N LEU A 134 1.21 11.72 -13.25
CA LEU A 134 0.40 12.53 -12.35
C LEU A 134 0.39 14.00 -12.82
N ASN A 135 -0.59 14.77 -12.33
CA ASN A 135 -0.62 16.22 -12.58
C ASN A 135 0.40 16.99 -11.73
N ASP A 136 0.50 18.30 -11.91
CA ASP A 136 1.44 19.17 -11.17
C ASP A 136 1.15 19.19 -9.65
N LYS A 137 -0.03 18.73 -9.21
CA LYS A 137 -0.37 18.57 -7.80
C LYS A 137 0.01 17.19 -7.25
N LEU A 138 0.70 16.36 -8.05
CA LEU A 138 1.05 14.97 -7.74
C LEU A 138 -0.20 14.07 -7.54
N GLU A 139 -1.29 14.36 -8.22
CA GLU A 139 -2.57 13.65 -8.16
C GLU A 139 -2.80 12.83 -9.42
N TYR A 140 -3.55 11.74 -9.31
CA TYR A 140 -3.99 10.94 -10.45
C TYR A 140 -4.86 11.75 -11.40
N GLN A 141 -4.62 11.60 -12.70
CA GLN A 141 -5.42 12.16 -13.78
C GLN A 141 -6.43 11.11 -14.28
N TYR A 142 -7.51 10.87 -13.53
CA TYR A 142 -8.49 9.81 -13.85
C TYR A 142 -9.10 9.93 -15.24
N PRO A 143 -9.44 11.13 -15.79
CA PRO A 143 -9.88 11.24 -17.18
C PRO A 143 -8.82 10.77 -18.19
N ALA A 144 -7.55 11.07 -17.97
CA ALA A 144 -6.46 10.62 -18.82
C ALA A 144 -6.25 9.10 -18.70
N LEU A 145 -6.34 8.53 -17.49
CA LEU A 145 -6.33 7.08 -17.29
C LEU A 145 -7.46 6.39 -18.04
N LEU A 146 -8.69 6.92 -17.97
CA LEU A 146 -9.85 6.36 -18.67
C LEU A 146 -9.65 6.37 -20.20
N SER A 147 -9.08 7.45 -20.73
CA SER A 147 -8.78 7.59 -22.15
C SER A 147 -7.63 6.69 -22.62
N ALA A 148 -6.71 6.34 -21.72
CA ALA A 148 -5.57 5.48 -22.02
C ALA A 148 -5.91 3.97 -22.04
N ILE A 149 -7.13 3.57 -21.64
CA ILE A 149 -7.59 2.17 -21.71
C ILE A 149 -7.73 1.74 -23.17
N LYS A 150 -6.95 0.74 -23.60
CA LYS A 150 -6.97 0.13 -24.93
C LYS A 150 -7.76 -1.18 -24.93
N SER A 151 -8.03 -1.74 -26.10
CA SER A 151 -8.76 -3.01 -26.25
C SER A 151 -8.05 -4.22 -25.64
N ASP A 152 -6.72 -4.17 -25.52
CA ASP A 152 -5.87 -5.18 -24.90
C ASP A 152 -5.46 -4.84 -23.46
N THR A 153 -6.02 -3.77 -22.85
CA THR A 153 -5.81 -3.46 -21.44
C THR A 153 -6.54 -4.48 -20.57
N ARG A 154 -5.80 -5.22 -19.77
CA ARG A 154 -6.31 -6.29 -18.89
C ARG A 154 -6.65 -5.79 -17.49
N LEU A 155 -5.95 -4.74 -17.05
CA LEU A 155 -6.10 -4.21 -15.70
C LEU A 155 -5.68 -2.74 -15.65
N VAL A 156 -6.44 -1.94 -14.90
CA VAL A 156 -6.05 -0.60 -14.45
C VAL A 156 -5.84 -0.62 -12.95
N PHE A 157 -4.67 -0.17 -12.50
CA PHE A 157 -4.33 -0.01 -11.08
C PHE A 157 -4.31 1.47 -10.70
N PHE A 158 -4.85 1.79 -9.53
CA PHE A 158 -4.62 3.06 -8.86
C PHE A 158 -4.56 2.88 -7.34
N CYS A 159 -3.88 3.81 -6.66
CA CYS A 159 -3.82 3.88 -5.20
C CYS A 159 -4.36 5.25 -4.75
N ASN A 160 -5.40 5.26 -3.91
CA ASN A 160 -6.02 6.52 -3.47
C ASN A 160 -6.46 6.44 -2.00
N PRO A 161 -5.78 7.15 -1.09
CA PRO A 161 -4.63 8.05 -1.30
C PRO A 161 -3.37 7.36 -1.84
N ASN A 162 -2.56 8.05 -2.67
CA ASN A 162 -1.46 7.46 -3.41
C ASN A 162 -0.18 7.26 -2.58
N ASN A 163 0.57 6.24 -2.87
CA ASN A 163 1.95 6.03 -2.48
C ASN A 163 2.82 6.07 -3.78
N PRO A 164 3.81 6.99 -3.95
CA PRO A 164 4.55 7.66 -2.88
C PRO A 164 4.04 9.06 -2.49
N THR A 165 3.13 9.67 -3.22
CA THR A 165 2.84 11.10 -3.13
C THR A 165 2.03 11.51 -1.89
N GLY A 166 1.30 10.56 -1.29
CA GLY A 166 0.38 10.84 -0.18
C GLY A 166 -0.88 11.61 -0.59
N THR A 167 -0.99 12.03 -1.84
CA THR A 167 -2.12 12.83 -2.35
C THR A 167 -3.38 12.02 -2.51
N PHE A 168 -4.51 12.70 -2.46
CA PHE A 168 -5.85 12.12 -2.57
C PHE A 168 -6.65 12.88 -3.63
N VAL A 169 -7.37 12.15 -4.47
CA VAL A 169 -8.33 12.72 -5.43
C VAL A 169 -9.74 12.49 -4.91
N ASP A 170 -10.60 13.49 -5.10
CA ASP A 170 -11.98 13.48 -4.62
C ASP A 170 -12.74 12.20 -5.01
N THR A 171 -13.51 11.69 -4.05
CA THR A 171 -14.25 10.44 -4.16
C THR A 171 -15.22 10.41 -5.33
N SER A 172 -15.85 11.54 -5.69
CA SER A 172 -16.81 11.60 -6.80
C SER A 172 -16.13 11.34 -8.15
N ILE A 173 -14.91 11.86 -8.32
CA ILE A 173 -14.08 11.64 -9.52
C ILE A 173 -13.66 10.16 -9.59
N VAL A 174 -13.17 9.61 -8.46
CA VAL A 174 -12.75 8.21 -8.38
C VAL A 174 -13.91 7.27 -8.63
N LYS A 175 -15.09 7.56 -8.06
CA LYS A 175 -16.31 6.78 -8.27
C LYS A 175 -16.71 6.73 -9.75
N SER A 176 -16.81 7.88 -10.40
CA SER A 176 -17.14 7.97 -11.83
C SER A 176 -16.14 7.20 -12.70
N PHE A 177 -14.84 7.30 -12.38
CA PHE A 177 -13.81 6.51 -13.04
C PHE A 177 -14.01 5.01 -12.85
N CYS A 178 -14.23 4.53 -11.63
CA CYS A 178 -14.47 3.11 -11.35
C CYS A 178 -15.67 2.57 -12.12
N GLU A 179 -16.78 3.31 -12.15
CA GLU A 179 -18.01 2.93 -12.87
C GLU A 179 -17.79 2.80 -14.39
N GLU A 180 -16.99 3.69 -14.99
CA GLU A 180 -16.73 3.65 -16.44
C GLU A 180 -15.60 2.68 -16.82
N ALA A 181 -14.51 2.64 -16.05
CA ALA A 181 -13.37 1.79 -16.36
C ALA A 181 -13.68 0.30 -16.15
N SER A 182 -14.49 -0.05 -15.13
CA SER A 182 -14.87 -1.45 -14.86
C SER A 182 -15.76 -2.09 -15.93
N LYS A 183 -16.39 -1.28 -16.78
CA LYS A 183 -17.10 -1.78 -17.98
C LYS A 183 -16.15 -2.28 -19.06
N LYS A 184 -14.87 -1.87 -19.02
CA LYS A 184 -13.88 -2.12 -20.07
C LYS A 184 -12.83 -3.14 -19.64
N THR A 185 -12.42 -3.14 -18.38
CA THR A 185 -11.30 -3.95 -17.87
C THR A 185 -11.40 -4.12 -16.35
N LEU A 186 -10.52 -4.95 -15.75
CA LEU A 186 -10.41 -4.98 -14.29
C LEU A 186 -9.88 -3.64 -13.77
N VAL A 187 -10.54 -3.11 -12.75
CA VAL A 187 -10.08 -1.95 -11.97
C VAL A 187 -9.63 -2.46 -10.60
N TYR A 188 -8.36 -2.21 -10.25
CA TYR A 188 -7.80 -2.50 -8.93
C TYR A 188 -7.58 -1.19 -8.18
N ALA A 189 -8.41 -0.94 -7.18
CA ALA A 189 -8.33 0.23 -6.32
C ALA A 189 -7.60 -0.12 -5.02
N ASP A 190 -6.41 0.41 -4.81
CA ASP A 190 -5.66 0.23 -3.57
C ASP A 190 -5.99 1.35 -2.58
N GLU A 191 -6.73 0.99 -1.52
CA GLU A 191 -7.16 1.89 -0.44
C GLU A 191 -6.32 1.71 0.83
N ALA A 192 -5.08 1.26 0.73
CA ALA A 192 -4.21 0.96 1.87
C ALA A 192 -4.00 2.12 2.86
N TYR A 193 -4.29 3.35 2.45
CA TYR A 193 -4.08 4.56 3.26
C TYR A 193 -5.36 5.33 3.58
N LEU A 194 -6.52 4.83 3.17
CA LEU A 194 -7.80 5.54 3.30
C LEU A 194 -8.12 5.90 4.77
N GLU A 195 -7.82 5.00 5.70
CA GLU A 195 -8.11 5.18 7.11
C GLU A 195 -7.26 6.25 7.81
N PHE A 196 -6.20 6.79 7.17
CA PHE A 196 -5.48 7.97 7.67
C PHE A 196 -6.23 9.29 7.47
N MET A 197 -7.21 9.32 6.60
CA MET A 197 -8.05 10.49 6.36
C MET A 197 -9.08 10.67 7.48
N GLU A 198 -9.66 11.87 7.58
CA GLU A 198 -10.77 12.10 8.50
C GLU A 198 -11.97 11.19 8.17
N PRO A 199 -12.69 10.66 9.16
CA PRO A 199 -13.78 9.70 8.93
C PRO A 199 -14.84 10.17 7.93
N THR A 200 -15.14 11.47 7.89
CA THR A 200 -16.09 12.06 6.94
C THR A 200 -15.60 12.02 5.49
N GLN A 201 -14.30 11.88 5.28
CA GLN A 201 -13.65 11.79 3.97
C GLN A 201 -13.35 10.35 3.53
N GLN A 202 -13.46 9.37 4.44
CA GLN A 202 -13.19 7.95 4.18
C GLN A 202 -14.32 7.31 3.39
N LYS A 203 -14.47 7.67 2.12
CA LYS A 203 -15.48 7.08 1.23
C LYS A 203 -14.83 6.02 0.34
N SER A 204 -14.91 4.77 0.77
CA SER A 204 -14.41 3.60 0.03
C SER A 204 -15.24 3.34 -1.23
N MET A 205 -14.59 2.80 -2.27
CA MET A 205 -15.25 2.29 -3.47
C MET A 205 -15.93 0.93 -3.26
N VAL A 206 -15.88 0.35 -2.07
CA VAL A 206 -16.51 -0.95 -1.75
C VAL A 206 -17.99 -0.98 -2.09
N SER A 207 -18.71 0.12 -1.90
CA SER A 207 -20.16 0.21 -2.24
C SER A 207 -20.48 -0.04 -3.73
N LEU A 208 -19.47 0.01 -4.60
CA LEU A 208 -19.62 -0.19 -6.04
C LEU A 208 -19.45 -1.65 -6.48
N VAL A 209 -18.80 -2.52 -5.66
CA VAL A 209 -18.35 -3.85 -6.11
C VAL A 209 -19.51 -4.79 -6.48
N GLN A 210 -20.68 -4.65 -5.84
CA GLN A 210 -21.84 -5.50 -6.14
C GLN A 210 -22.37 -5.30 -7.57
N ASN A 211 -22.27 -4.07 -8.08
CA ASN A 211 -22.76 -3.71 -9.42
C ASN A 211 -21.63 -3.66 -10.47
N ASN A 212 -20.37 -3.86 -10.06
CA ASN A 212 -19.20 -3.76 -10.91
C ASN A 212 -18.29 -4.98 -10.71
N PRO A 213 -18.56 -6.12 -11.35
CA PRO A 213 -17.82 -7.37 -11.14
C PRO A 213 -16.33 -7.27 -11.51
N ASN A 214 -15.94 -6.30 -12.32
CA ASN A 214 -14.55 -6.01 -12.67
C ASN A 214 -13.91 -4.92 -11.77
N LEU A 215 -14.45 -4.70 -10.57
CA LEU A 215 -13.85 -3.80 -9.58
C LEU A 215 -13.41 -4.60 -8.35
N VAL A 216 -12.15 -4.44 -7.96
CA VAL A 216 -11.63 -4.98 -6.69
C VAL A 216 -11.00 -3.86 -5.87
N ILE A 217 -11.23 -3.90 -4.56
CA ILE A 217 -10.72 -2.96 -3.58
C ILE A 217 -9.72 -3.68 -2.69
N SER A 218 -8.51 -3.15 -2.58
CA SER A 218 -7.46 -3.67 -1.68
C SER A 218 -7.39 -2.87 -0.41
N LYS A 219 -7.35 -3.54 0.72
CA LYS A 219 -7.14 -2.96 2.04
C LYS A 219 -6.10 -3.74 2.84
N THR A 220 -5.44 -3.09 3.80
CA THR A 220 -4.34 -3.68 4.55
C THR A 220 -4.38 -3.34 6.02
N PHE A 221 -3.94 -4.27 6.86
CA PHE A 221 -3.68 -3.99 8.27
C PHE A 221 -2.24 -3.48 8.53
N SER A 222 -1.41 -3.38 7.49
CA SER A 222 0.00 -2.99 7.62
C SER A 222 0.20 -1.52 7.99
N LYS A 223 -0.79 -0.63 7.75
CA LYS A 223 -0.63 0.81 7.85
C LYS A 223 -1.20 1.35 9.16
N ILE A 224 -2.40 1.90 9.17
CA ILE A 224 -2.96 2.53 10.38
C ILE A 224 -3.09 1.56 11.56
N TYR A 225 -3.37 0.30 11.31
CA TYR A 225 -3.49 -0.73 12.35
C TYR A 225 -2.15 -1.17 12.95
N GLY A 226 -1.01 -0.81 12.35
CA GLY A 226 0.33 -1.14 12.87
C GLY A 226 0.74 -2.60 12.76
N LEU A 227 0.13 -3.39 11.88
CA LEU A 227 0.38 -4.83 11.76
C LEU A 227 1.29 -5.20 10.57
N ALA A 228 2.17 -4.30 10.14
CA ALA A 228 3.02 -4.52 8.96
C ALA A 228 3.82 -5.82 9.03
N GLY A 229 4.38 -6.16 10.19
CA GLY A 229 5.15 -7.38 10.43
C GLY A 229 4.32 -8.65 10.52
N LEU A 230 3.03 -8.57 10.82
CA LEU A 230 2.15 -9.73 10.94
C LEU A 230 1.60 -10.22 9.60
N ARG A 231 1.72 -9.43 8.55
CA ARG A 231 1.34 -9.80 7.19
C ARG A 231 -0.12 -10.19 7.04
N ILE A 232 -1.04 -9.23 7.06
CA ILE A 232 -2.47 -9.44 6.84
C ILE A 232 -3.08 -8.30 6.04
N GLY A 233 -3.95 -8.64 5.07
CA GLY A 233 -4.70 -7.74 4.22
C GLY A 233 -5.82 -8.47 3.51
N TYR A 234 -6.64 -7.74 2.76
CA TYR A 234 -7.78 -8.33 2.08
C TYR A 234 -8.14 -7.61 0.79
N LEU A 235 -8.82 -8.33 -0.11
CA LEU A 235 -9.56 -7.78 -1.24
C LEU A 235 -11.05 -7.87 -0.98
N ILE A 236 -11.76 -6.89 -1.51
CA ILE A 236 -13.21 -6.94 -1.69
C ILE A 236 -13.51 -6.83 -3.18
N GLY A 237 -14.32 -7.76 -3.70
CA GLY A 237 -14.68 -7.82 -5.11
C GLY A 237 -15.70 -8.90 -5.39
N HIS A 238 -16.15 -8.98 -6.63
CA HIS A 238 -17.09 -10.03 -7.05
C HIS A 238 -16.47 -11.42 -6.84
N PRO A 239 -17.22 -12.42 -6.37
CA PRO A 239 -16.70 -13.76 -6.04
C PRO A 239 -15.94 -14.42 -7.21
N ASP A 240 -16.42 -14.30 -8.45
CA ASP A 240 -15.75 -14.89 -9.61
C ASP A 240 -14.40 -14.22 -9.89
N THR A 241 -14.31 -12.91 -9.74
CA THR A 241 -13.05 -12.16 -9.89
C THR A 241 -12.07 -12.52 -8.80
N LEU A 242 -12.52 -12.61 -7.54
CA LEU A 242 -11.67 -13.05 -6.43
C LEU A 242 -11.21 -14.50 -6.62
N LYS A 243 -12.08 -15.39 -7.10
CA LYS A 243 -11.72 -16.78 -7.43
C LYS A 243 -10.64 -16.87 -8.51
N LYS A 244 -10.69 -15.99 -9.54
CA LYS A 244 -9.64 -15.91 -10.56
C LYS A 244 -8.31 -15.52 -9.96
N ILE A 245 -8.29 -14.52 -9.06
CA ILE A 245 -7.08 -14.05 -8.38
C ILE A 245 -6.53 -15.12 -7.44
N ALA A 246 -7.38 -15.73 -6.62
CA ALA A 246 -7.01 -16.74 -5.62
C ALA A 246 -6.35 -18.00 -6.19
N LYS A 247 -6.51 -18.29 -7.49
CA LYS A 247 -5.84 -19.43 -8.16
C LYS A 247 -4.31 -19.37 -8.08
N TYR A 248 -3.73 -18.22 -7.83
CA TYR A 248 -2.29 -17.96 -7.83
C TYR A 248 -1.70 -17.78 -6.44
N GLY A 249 -2.43 -18.17 -5.40
CA GLY A 249 -1.99 -18.09 -4.03
C GLY A 249 -2.50 -19.24 -3.16
N ASP A 250 -2.10 -19.22 -1.89
CA ASP A 250 -2.58 -20.15 -0.88
C ASP A 250 -3.80 -19.56 -0.15
N THR A 251 -4.83 -20.37 0.05
CA THR A 251 -6.08 -19.97 0.72
C THR A 251 -5.92 -19.83 2.24
N ILE A 252 -4.81 -20.31 2.81
CA ILE A 252 -4.52 -20.29 4.26
C ILE A 252 -3.22 -19.54 4.59
N SER A 253 -2.74 -18.67 3.69
CA SER A 253 -1.48 -17.95 3.88
C SER A 253 -1.42 -17.03 5.12
N PRO A 254 -2.49 -16.37 5.62
CA PRO A 254 -2.41 -15.62 6.86
C PRO A 254 -2.21 -16.53 8.09
N SER A 255 -1.22 -16.18 8.92
CA SER A 255 -0.97 -16.90 10.17
C SER A 255 -2.09 -16.67 11.20
N GLN A 256 -2.24 -17.60 12.14
CA GLN A 256 -3.21 -17.53 13.23
C GLN A 256 -3.06 -16.25 14.06
N THR A 257 -1.82 -15.86 14.34
CA THR A 257 -1.52 -14.62 15.08
C THR A 257 -1.91 -13.37 14.28
N ALA A 258 -1.72 -13.38 12.96
CA ALA A 258 -2.15 -12.30 12.08
C ALA A 258 -3.69 -12.16 12.05
N LEU A 259 -4.42 -13.28 11.96
CA LEU A 259 -5.88 -13.30 11.97
C LEU A 259 -6.45 -12.75 13.29
N ALA A 260 -5.90 -13.21 14.42
CA ALA A 260 -6.31 -12.76 15.75
C ALA A 260 -6.06 -11.26 15.97
N ALA A 261 -4.86 -10.78 15.62
CA ALA A 261 -4.50 -9.37 15.72
C ALA A 261 -5.38 -8.48 14.81
N ALA A 262 -5.64 -8.92 13.57
CA ALA A 262 -6.48 -8.19 12.64
C ALA A 262 -7.92 -8.06 13.16
N LYS A 263 -8.50 -9.15 13.66
CA LYS A 263 -9.84 -9.13 14.23
C LYS A 263 -9.94 -8.16 15.41
N ALA A 264 -8.98 -8.21 16.35
CA ALA A 264 -8.93 -7.31 17.49
C ALA A 264 -8.77 -5.84 17.07
N SER A 265 -7.98 -5.58 16.00
CA SER A 265 -7.73 -4.23 15.49
C SER A 265 -8.94 -3.61 14.80
N LEU A 266 -9.82 -4.39 14.16
CA LEU A 266 -11.02 -3.88 13.48
C LEU A 266 -11.99 -3.18 14.43
N GLY A 267 -12.02 -3.58 15.70
CA GLY A 267 -12.85 -2.98 16.76
C GLY A 267 -12.11 -1.95 17.63
N ASP A 268 -10.89 -1.54 17.27
CA ASP A 268 -10.08 -0.65 18.11
C ASP A 268 -10.08 0.80 17.57
N GLU A 269 -11.26 1.42 17.59
CA GLU A 269 -11.49 2.79 17.12
C GLU A 269 -10.62 3.83 17.85
N GLU A 270 -10.34 3.62 19.13
CA GLU A 270 -9.50 4.53 19.94
C GLU A 270 -8.06 4.55 19.43
N PHE A 271 -7.49 3.38 19.14
CA PHE A 271 -6.15 3.28 18.56
C PHE A 271 -6.09 3.92 17.18
N MET A 272 -7.07 3.68 16.31
CA MET A 272 -7.13 4.28 14.99
C MET A 272 -7.25 5.80 15.06
N LYS A 273 -8.10 6.32 15.93
CA LYS A 273 -8.25 7.77 16.17
C LYS A 273 -6.94 8.38 16.65
N MET A 274 -6.35 7.82 17.69
CA MET A 274 -5.06 8.26 18.24
C MET A 274 -3.96 8.27 17.17
N THR A 275 -3.87 7.20 16.38
CA THR A 275 -2.88 7.10 15.30
C THR A 275 -3.10 8.17 14.24
N ARG A 276 -4.33 8.39 13.80
CA ARG A 276 -4.69 9.41 12.80
C ARG A 276 -4.32 10.81 13.26
N GLU A 277 -4.73 11.17 14.48
CA GLU A 277 -4.44 12.50 15.08
C GLU A 277 -2.93 12.74 15.22
N LYS A 278 -2.20 11.78 15.79
CA LYS A 278 -0.74 11.90 15.96
C LYS A 278 -0.01 11.94 14.63
N ASN A 279 -0.43 11.13 13.64
CA ASN A 279 0.12 11.18 12.30
C ASN A 279 -0.13 12.54 11.62
N ALA A 280 -1.31 13.13 11.78
CA ALA A 280 -1.62 14.44 11.20
C ALA A 280 -0.72 15.54 11.79
N ILE A 281 -0.50 15.53 13.13
CA ILE A 281 0.42 16.46 13.80
C ILE A 281 1.85 16.28 13.28
N ALA A 282 2.35 15.04 13.24
CA ALA A 282 3.71 14.74 12.81
C ALA A 282 3.93 15.07 11.32
N ARG A 283 2.94 14.79 10.47
CA ARG A 283 2.95 15.15 9.04
C ARG A 283 3.02 16.68 8.87
N LYS A 284 2.23 17.43 9.66
CA LYS A 284 2.24 18.89 9.61
C LYS A 284 3.62 19.47 9.97
N ILE A 285 4.32 18.92 10.93
CA ILE A 285 5.70 19.31 11.29
C ILE A 285 6.62 19.23 10.07
N LEU A 286 6.56 18.13 9.31
CA LEU A 286 7.37 17.96 8.11
C LEU A 286 6.93 18.89 6.97
N THR A 287 5.64 18.98 6.70
CA THR A 287 5.15 19.82 5.59
C THR A 287 5.40 21.30 5.83
N ASP A 288 5.25 21.81 7.06
CA ASP A 288 5.58 23.21 7.40
C ASP A 288 7.08 23.51 7.17
N TYR A 289 7.98 22.55 7.48
CA TYR A 289 9.40 22.70 7.20
C TYR A 289 9.68 22.72 5.68
N LEU A 290 9.04 21.82 4.92
CA LEU A 290 9.21 21.76 3.44
C LEU A 290 8.71 23.05 2.80
N ASP A 291 7.60 23.62 3.26
CA ASP A 291 7.08 24.91 2.79
C ASP A 291 8.08 26.05 3.03
N GLN A 292 8.70 26.10 4.24
CA GLN A 292 9.76 27.08 4.56
C GLN A 292 10.98 26.93 3.61
N LYS A 293 11.33 25.70 3.25
CA LYS A 293 12.42 25.41 2.30
C LYS A 293 12.00 25.51 0.83
N LYS A 294 10.74 25.82 0.53
CA LYS A 294 10.16 25.86 -0.83
C LYS A 294 10.28 24.52 -1.58
N LEU A 295 10.21 23.41 -0.84
CA LEU A 295 10.21 22.04 -1.38
C LEU A 295 8.77 21.56 -1.50
N TYR A 296 8.25 21.58 -2.71
CA TYR A 296 6.85 21.22 -2.98
C TYR A 296 6.57 19.72 -2.72
N CYS A 297 5.54 19.40 -1.94
CA CYS A 297 5.17 18.03 -1.59
C CYS A 297 3.69 17.67 -1.88
N GLY A 298 2.97 18.50 -2.62
CA GLY A 298 1.53 18.32 -2.81
C GLY A 298 0.74 18.52 -1.51
N LYS A 299 -0.39 17.84 -1.40
CA LYS A 299 -1.22 17.83 -0.19
C LYS A 299 -1.32 16.39 0.36
N PRO A 300 -0.33 15.90 1.10
CA PRO A 300 -0.34 14.53 1.57
C PRO A 300 -1.39 14.31 2.67
N MET A 301 -2.18 13.22 2.54
CA MET A 301 -3.25 12.84 3.48
C MET A 301 -2.92 11.54 4.22
N THR A 302 -1.75 10.95 3.97
CA THR A 302 -1.33 9.64 4.48
C THR A 302 -0.23 9.75 5.54
N ASN A 303 0.43 8.64 5.85
CA ASN A 303 1.65 8.59 6.65
C ASN A 303 2.92 8.65 5.78
N VAL A 304 2.88 9.33 4.65
CA VAL A 304 4.04 9.52 3.77
C VAL A 304 4.01 10.90 3.12
N VAL A 305 5.18 11.49 2.94
CA VAL A 305 5.41 12.76 2.23
C VAL A 305 6.45 12.55 1.14
N PHE A 306 6.19 13.14 -0.04
CA PHE A 306 6.99 12.99 -1.24
C PHE A 306 7.36 14.38 -1.79
N PHE A 307 8.66 14.66 -1.94
CA PHE A 307 9.16 15.97 -2.36
C PHE A 307 10.47 15.85 -3.14
N PRO A 308 10.83 16.83 -4.02
CA PRO A 308 12.07 16.79 -4.78
C PRO A 308 13.29 16.71 -3.87
N ALA A 309 14.26 15.86 -4.21
CA ALA A 309 15.53 15.79 -3.52
C ALA A 309 16.37 17.05 -3.80
N PRO A 310 16.76 17.85 -2.77
CA PRO A 310 17.52 19.09 -2.99
C PRO A 310 19.00 18.86 -3.28
N LYS A 311 19.51 17.66 -3.03
CA LYS A 311 20.84 17.17 -3.37
C LYS A 311 20.73 15.77 -3.97
N SER A 312 21.84 15.19 -4.45
CA SER A 312 21.88 13.80 -4.92
C SER A 312 21.27 12.85 -3.88
N GLY A 313 20.35 12.00 -4.31
CA GLY A 313 19.71 11.00 -3.46
C GLY A 313 20.70 10.09 -2.76
N LYS A 314 21.80 9.74 -3.45
CA LYS A 314 22.90 8.96 -2.85
C LYS A 314 23.52 9.68 -1.66
N THR A 315 23.80 10.97 -1.79
CA THR A 315 24.33 11.80 -0.70
C THR A 315 23.34 11.86 0.47
N ILE A 316 22.09 12.18 0.18
CA ILE A 316 21.03 12.28 1.19
C ILE A 316 20.88 10.97 1.96
N LEU A 317 20.81 9.81 1.26
CA LEU A 317 20.69 8.51 1.91
C LEU A 317 21.91 8.20 2.80
N SER A 318 23.12 8.45 2.31
CA SER A 318 24.35 8.15 3.07
C SER A 318 24.48 9.00 4.32
N GLU A 319 24.23 10.31 4.23
CA GLU A 319 24.36 11.21 5.37
C GLU A 319 23.26 11.00 6.41
N LEU A 320 22.01 10.79 5.97
CA LEU A 320 20.91 10.48 6.89
C LEU A 320 21.12 9.14 7.57
N ASP A 321 21.66 8.15 6.86
CA ASP A 321 21.97 6.84 7.45
C ASP A 321 23.00 6.95 8.58
N GLN A 322 24.04 7.77 8.39
CA GLN A 322 25.03 8.09 9.43
C GLN A 322 24.42 8.81 10.63
N LYS A 323 23.39 9.63 10.39
CA LYS A 323 22.63 10.35 11.44
C LYS A 323 21.49 9.52 12.06
N GLY A 324 21.37 8.23 11.66
CA GLY A 324 20.41 7.30 12.22
C GLY A 324 19.00 7.36 11.61
N TYR A 325 18.82 7.90 10.39
CA TYR A 325 17.53 7.99 9.70
C TYR A 325 17.55 7.24 8.38
N LEU A 326 16.50 6.45 8.12
CA LEU A 326 16.31 5.74 6.86
C LEU A 326 15.12 6.32 6.11
N ILE A 327 15.32 6.78 4.86
CA ILE A 327 14.27 7.24 3.95
C ILE A 327 14.36 6.50 2.63
N ARG A 328 13.51 6.84 1.64
CA ARG A 328 13.61 6.33 0.26
C ARG A 328 13.83 7.46 -0.73
N ILE A 329 14.59 7.16 -1.78
CA ILE A 329 14.68 7.97 -2.99
C ILE A 329 13.91 7.27 -4.12
N TRP A 330 13.27 8.08 -4.95
CA TRP A 330 12.54 7.67 -6.14
C TRP A 330 12.99 8.51 -7.33
N ASP A 331 13.03 7.87 -8.49
CA ASP A 331 13.23 8.58 -9.76
C ASP A 331 11.86 8.87 -10.40
N TYR A 332 11.59 10.14 -10.65
CA TYR A 332 10.37 10.57 -11.32
C TYR A 332 10.62 11.81 -12.17
N GLN A 333 10.21 11.76 -13.45
CA GLN A 333 10.41 12.83 -14.44
C GLN A 333 11.86 13.34 -14.53
N GLY A 334 12.82 12.40 -14.52
CA GLY A 334 14.25 12.71 -14.62
C GLY A 334 14.84 13.43 -13.40
N LYS A 335 14.14 13.44 -12.27
CA LYS A 335 14.60 14.02 -11.00
C LYS A 335 14.50 12.99 -9.89
N GLU A 336 15.39 13.11 -8.91
CA GLU A 336 15.31 12.34 -7.68
C GLU A 336 14.34 13.00 -6.69
N TRP A 337 13.57 12.16 -5.99
CA TRP A 337 12.57 12.58 -5.03
C TRP A 337 12.75 11.82 -3.71
N CYS A 338 12.65 12.53 -2.61
CA CYS A 338 12.60 11.93 -1.28
C CYS A 338 11.18 11.44 -0.98
N ARG A 339 11.06 10.20 -0.47
CA ARG A 339 9.84 9.72 0.18
C ARG A 339 10.12 9.44 1.64
N VAL A 340 9.46 10.19 2.52
CA VAL A 340 9.64 10.11 3.97
C VAL A 340 8.35 9.59 4.60
N SER A 341 8.43 8.47 5.31
CA SER A 341 7.33 7.99 6.15
C SER A 341 7.18 8.88 7.39
N ILE A 342 5.97 9.06 7.87
CA ILE A 342 5.71 9.87 9.05
C ILE A 342 5.94 9.02 10.30
N GLY A 343 6.94 9.40 11.08
CA GLY A 343 7.24 8.89 12.40
C GLY A 343 6.43 9.58 13.50
N THR A 344 6.86 9.45 14.74
CA THR A 344 6.34 10.26 15.85
C THR A 344 6.72 11.75 15.68
N ALA A 345 6.05 12.65 16.39
CA ALA A 345 6.37 14.07 16.31
C ALA A 345 7.86 14.37 16.67
N ASP A 346 8.42 13.64 17.63
CA ASP A 346 9.82 13.81 18.02
C ASP A 346 10.79 13.24 16.97
N GLU A 347 10.47 12.09 16.38
CA GLU A 347 11.23 11.54 15.26
C GLU A 347 11.23 12.49 14.06
N MET A 348 10.09 13.16 13.76
CA MET A 348 10.02 14.15 12.69
C MET A 348 10.85 15.40 12.98
N ARG A 349 10.83 15.91 14.22
CA ARG A 349 11.69 17.05 14.60
C ARG A 349 13.18 16.70 14.48
N GLY A 350 13.57 15.51 14.96
CA GLY A 350 14.94 15.01 14.82
C GLY A 350 15.35 14.80 13.37
N PHE A 351 14.47 14.22 12.55
CA PHE A 351 14.66 14.05 11.10
C PHE A 351 14.89 15.39 10.41
N ILE A 352 14.05 16.39 10.67
CA ILE A 352 14.18 17.74 10.07
C ILE A 352 15.54 18.35 10.40
N LYS A 353 16.02 18.24 11.63
CA LYS A 353 17.36 18.73 12.01
C LYS A 353 18.44 18.02 11.23
N ALA A 354 18.41 16.68 11.19
CA ALA A 354 19.37 15.87 10.43
C ALA A 354 19.35 16.16 8.93
N PHE A 355 18.14 16.32 8.37
CA PHE A 355 17.95 16.62 6.96
C PHE A 355 18.44 18.03 6.60
N ASP A 356 18.17 19.04 7.43
CA ASP A 356 18.62 20.42 7.21
C ASP A 356 20.16 20.51 7.20
N GLU A 357 20.83 19.83 8.12
CA GLU A 357 22.29 19.70 8.11
C GLU A 357 22.83 18.96 6.86
N THR A 358 22.09 17.99 6.35
CA THR A 358 22.45 17.23 5.15
C THR A 358 22.34 18.07 3.88
N ILE A 359 21.35 18.97 3.80
CA ILE A 359 21.11 19.78 2.58
C ILE A 359 21.80 21.15 2.60
N SER A 360 22.31 21.58 3.75
CA SER A 360 23.16 22.77 3.86
C SER A 360 24.52 22.52 3.24
#